data_1ee98eb8c8cd59fb98ca9e465c41b37c
#
_entry.id   1ee98eb8c8cd59fb98ca9e465c41b37c
#
_cell.length_a   1.000
_cell.length_b   1.000
_cell.length_c   1.000
_cell.angle_alpha   90.00
_cell.angle_beta   90.00
_cell.angle_gamma   90.00
#
_symmetry.space_group_name_H-M   'P 1'
#
loop_
_entity.id
_entity.type
_entity.pdbx_description
1 polymer ?
#
loop_
_entity_poly.entity_id
_entity_poly.type
_entity_poly.pdbx_seq_one_letter_code
_entity_poly.pdbx_strand_id
1 'polypeptide(L)'
;MKKPESTGYRPVQDLRKVNKRVSDIHPTVPNPYTLLGSLLPEYTWYTVLDLKDAFFSAYPWRASQEIFAFEWTEGKGQLVVQLTCTRLPQRFKNSPTLFNEALSKDLYKYQTRHPEVILLQYVDDLMLAGTTEEACSRATSDLLQTLGTLGYHASAKKVQISQQEVTYLGYKIRQGQRWLTQAMKETILQIPEPKTPRQVREFLGTVRYCRLWIMGIC
;
A
#
# COMPACT_ATOMS: atom_id res chain seq x y z
N MET A 1 -6.85 -13.29 13.27
CA MET A 1 -7.82 -12.20 12.99
C MET A 1 -8.67 -12.61 11.80
N LYS A 2 -10.00 -12.38 11.83
CA LYS A 2 -10.88 -12.70 10.70
C LYS A 2 -10.58 -11.74 9.54
N LYS A 3 -10.45 -12.24 8.31
CA LYS A 3 -10.30 -11.37 7.12
C LYS A 3 -11.64 -10.66 6.87
N PRO A 4 -11.65 -9.35 6.56
CA PRO A 4 -12.86 -8.70 6.05
C PRO A 4 -13.33 -9.45 4.79
N GLU A 5 -14.64 -9.66 4.65
CA GLU A 5 -15.27 -10.28 3.47
C GLU A 5 -14.83 -11.71 3.12
N SER A 6 -14.20 -12.47 4.05
CA SER A 6 -13.85 -13.87 3.83
C SER A 6 -14.12 -14.73 5.06
N THR A 7 -14.33 -16.04 4.86
CA THR A 7 -14.44 -17.04 5.94
C THR A 7 -13.08 -17.42 6.53
N GLY A 8 -11.98 -16.90 5.96
CA GLY A 8 -10.61 -17.24 6.36
C GLY A 8 -10.10 -16.43 7.55
N TYR A 9 -9.17 -17.03 8.29
CA TYR A 9 -8.41 -16.37 9.35
C TYR A 9 -7.03 -15.95 8.83
N ARG A 10 -6.53 -14.83 9.33
CA ARG A 10 -5.17 -14.38 9.08
C ARG A 10 -4.36 -14.57 10.36
N PRO A 11 -3.26 -15.34 10.35
CA PRO A 11 -2.39 -15.45 11.52
C PRO A 11 -1.79 -14.08 11.82
N VAL A 12 -1.81 -13.69 13.08
CA VAL A 12 -1.27 -12.41 13.54
C VAL A 12 -0.47 -12.65 14.80
N GLN A 13 0.83 -12.36 14.72
CA GLN A 13 1.72 -12.40 15.87
C GLN A 13 1.67 -11.06 16.63
N ASP A 14 1.77 -11.11 17.96
CA ASP A 14 1.93 -9.89 18.78
C ASP A 14 3.39 -9.46 18.80
N LEU A 15 3.71 -8.49 17.96
CA LEU A 15 5.07 -7.95 17.81
C LEU A 15 5.34 -6.69 18.64
N ARG A 16 4.46 -6.31 19.58
CA ARG A 16 4.63 -5.08 20.37
C ARG A 16 5.96 -5.05 21.14
N LYS A 17 6.39 -6.18 21.71
CA LYS A 17 7.67 -6.28 22.41
C LYS A 17 8.87 -6.17 21.47
N VAL A 18 8.79 -6.78 20.28
CA VAL A 18 9.80 -6.69 19.23
C VAL A 18 9.91 -5.24 18.74
N ASN A 19 8.79 -4.64 18.38
CA ASN A 19 8.74 -3.27 17.87
C ASN A 19 9.33 -2.21 18.85
N LYS A 20 9.25 -2.46 20.16
CA LYS A 20 9.87 -1.58 21.17
C LYS A 20 11.38 -1.71 21.25
N ARG A 21 11.97 -2.83 20.82
CA ARG A 21 13.41 -3.11 20.94
C ARG A 21 14.18 -2.93 19.64
N VAL A 22 13.50 -2.90 18.52
CA VAL A 22 14.11 -2.71 17.20
C VAL A 22 14.21 -1.22 16.92
N SER A 23 15.33 -0.79 16.35
CA SER A 23 15.52 0.58 15.89
C SER A 23 14.57 0.92 14.74
N ASP A 24 14.14 2.18 14.65
CA ASP A 24 13.38 2.67 13.52
C ASP A 24 14.27 2.79 12.29
N ILE A 25 13.83 2.24 11.17
CA ILE A 25 14.44 2.48 9.87
C ILE A 25 13.78 3.75 9.30
N HIS A 26 14.57 4.63 8.71
CA HIS A 26 14.03 5.83 8.06
C HIS A 26 12.99 5.42 7.03
N PRO A 27 11.75 5.92 7.10
CA PRO A 27 10.70 5.53 6.17
C PRO A 27 11.04 6.01 4.74
N THR A 28 11.17 5.07 3.82
CA THR A 28 11.35 5.33 2.39
C THR A 28 10.02 5.32 1.64
N VAL A 29 8.93 4.96 2.33
CA VAL A 29 7.58 5.01 1.75
C VAL A 29 7.21 6.46 1.49
N PRO A 30 6.94 6.85 0.23
CA PRO A 30 6.62 8.23 -0.11
C PRO A 30 5.30 8.65 0.54
N ASN A 31 5.16 9.96 0.78
CA ASN A 31 3.85 10.49 1.16
C ASN A 31 2.90 10.35 -0.05
N PRO A 32 1.68 9.80 0.11
CA PRO A 32 0.71 9.66 -0.98
C PRO A 32 0.48 10.95 -1.76
N TYR A 33 0.52 12.06 -1.06
CA TYR A 33 0.33 13.38 -1.63
C TYR A 33 1.43 13.78 -2.60
N THR A 34 2.69 13.57 -2.19
CA THR A 34 3.87 13.84 -3.03
C THR A 34 3.91 12.86 -4.20
N LEU A 35 3.61 11.58 -3.93
CA LEU A 35 3.57 10.54 -4.94
C LEU A 35 2.59 10.87 -6.07
N LEU A 36 1.37 11.27 -5.73
CA LEU A 36 0.35 11.67 -6.70
C LEU A 36 0.64 13.01 -7.38
N GLY A 37 1.54 13.81 -6.81
CA GLY A 37 2.01 15.07 -7.41
C GLY A 37 2.85 14.90 -8.67
N SER A 38 3.39 13.70 -8.91
CA SER A 38 4.15 13.37 -10.13
C SER A 38 3.27 13.04 -11.34
N LEU A 39 1.95 12.92 -11.14
CA LEU A 39 1.02 12.71 -12.25
C LEU A 39 0.85 14.00 -13.03
N LEU A 40 1.17 13.96 -14.32
CA LEU A 40 0.96 15.05 -15.24
C LEU A 40 -0.41 14.93 -15.91
N PRO A 41 -1.03 16.04 -16.36
CA PRO A 41 -2.34 16.05 -17.03
C PRO A 41 -2.43 15.21 -18.29
N GLU A 42 -1.28 14.95 -18.93
CA GLU A 42 -1.17 14.12 -20.14
C GLU A 42 -1.39 12.64 -19.90
N TYR A 43 -1.23 12.17 -18.64
CA TYR A 43 -1.56 10.80 -18.29
C TYR A 43 -3.07 10.63 -18.18
N THR A 44 -3.63 9.88 -19.12
CA THR A 44 -5.08 9.70 -19.26
C THR A 44 -5.54 8.25 -19.13
N TRP A 45 -4.59 7.29 -19.12
CA TRP A 45 -4.86 5.87 -18.98
C TRP A 45 -4.11 5.30 -17.79
N TYR A 46 -4.81 4.55 -16.95
CA TYR A 46 -4.31 4.07 -15.67
C TYR A 46 -4.55 2.59 -15.46
N THR A 47 -3.62 1.94 -14.81
CA THR A 47 -3.80 0.60 -14.25
C THR A 47 -3.47 0.65 -12.75
N VAL A 48 -4.34 0.10 -11.92
CA VAL A 48 -4.11 -0.04 -10.48
C VAL A 48 -4.06 -1.51 -10.11
N LEU A 49 -3.01 -1.89 -9.38
CA LEU A 49 -2.78 -3.24 -8.88
C LEU A 49 -2.60 -3.20 -7.36
N ASP A 50 -3.25 -4.12 -6.65
CA ASP A 50 -3.07 -4.37 -5.22
C ASP A 50 -2.32 -5.71 -5.09
N LEU A 51 -1.16 -5.73 -4.43
CA LEU A 51 -0.37 -6.93 -4.26
C LEU A 51 -0.94 -7.77 -3.10
N LYS A 52 -1.37 -8.98 -3.43
CA LYS A 52 -1.93 -9.89 -2.45
C LYS A 52 -0.84 -10.44 -1.52
N ASP A 53 -1.11 -10.37 -0.22
CA ASP A 53 -0.22 -10.92 0.82
C ASP A 53 1.25 -10.44 0.68
N ALA A 54 1.45 -9.19 0.26
CA ALA A 54 2.69 -8.57 -0.17
C ALA A 54 3.88 -8.82 0.78
N PHE A 55 3.71 -8.62 2.08
CA PHE A 55 4.79 -8.84 3.05
C PHE A 55 5.27 -10.30 3.10
N PHE A 56 4.41 -11.26 2.74
CA PHE A 56 4.81 -12.67 2.65
C PHE A 56 5.59 -13.01 1.38
N SER A 57 5.72 -12.10 0.44
CA SER A 57 6.60 -12.26 -0.74
C SER A 57 8.06 -11.89 -0.41
N ALA A 58 8.30 -11.08 0.62
CA ALA A 58 9.63 -10.66 1.01
C ALA A 58 10.21 -11.54 2.14
N TYR A 59 11.51 -11.84 2.02
CA TYR A 59 12.25 -12.62 3.01
C TYR A 59 13.01 -11.67 3.95
N PRO A 60 12.83 -11.77 5.29
CA PRO A 60 13.74 -11.13 6.21
C PRO A 60 15.11 -11.82 6.13
N TRP A 61 16.17 -11.06 6.41
CA TRP A 61 17.50 -11.65 6.50
C TRP A 61 17.51 -12.78 7.54
N ARG A 62 18.17 -13.91 7.24
CA ARG A 62 18.20 -15.09 8.11
C ARG A 62 18.57 -14.78 9.55
N ALA A 63 19.59 -13.93 9.79
CA ALA A 63 20.01 -13.48 11.12
C ALA A 63 18.93 -12.70 11.89
N SER A 64 17.92 -12.15 11.21
CA SER A 64 16.82 -11.42 11.84
C SER A 64 15.60 -12.28 12.14
N GLN A 65 15.57 -13.53 11.70
CA GLN A 65 14.40 -14.39 11.88
C GLN A 65 14.19 -14.77 13.35
N GLU A 66 15.25 -14.90 14.12
CA GLU A 66 15.19 -15.26 15.55
C GLU A 66 14.36 -14.27 16.38
N ILE A 67 14.37 -12.98 16.02
CA ILE A 67 13.60 -11.96 16.74
C ILE A 67 12.07 -12.15 16.62
N PHE A 68 11.63 -12.92 15.62
CA PHE A 68 10.23 -13.23 15.35
C PHE A 68 9.81 -14.61 15.88
N ALA A 69 10.66 -15.25 16.68
CA ALA A 69 10.35 -16.55 17.27
C ALA A 69 9.13 -16.46 18.20
N PHE A 70 8.29 -17.48 18.17
CA PHE A 70 7.12 -17.64 19.01
C PHE A 70 6.88 -19.11 19.34
N GLU A 71 6.23 -19.36 20.47
CA GLU A 71 5.82 -20.69 20.87
C GLU A 71 4.47 -21.04 20.27
N TRP A 72 4.34 -22.28 19.80
CA TRP A 72 3.11 -22.83 19.24
C TRP A 72 2.77 -24.18 19.89
N THR A 73 1.47 -24.37 20.20
CA THR A 73 0.93 -25.64 20.68
C THR A 73 -0.32 -25.97 19.88
N GLU A 74 -0.44 -27.19 19.40
CA GLU A 74 -1.62 -27.64 18.63
C GLU A 74 -2.83 -28.00 19.49
N GLY A 75 -2.67 -28.11 20.82
CA GLY A 75 -3.74 -28.38 21.74
C GLY A 75 -3.30 -28.51 23.21
N LYS A 76 -4.26 -28.64 24.14
CA LYS A 76 -3.96 -28.83 25.54
C LYS A 76 -3.21 -30.14 25.76
N GLY A 77 -2.01 -30.07 26.33
CA GLY A 77 -1.17 -31.23 26.65
C GLY A 77 -0.23 -31.72 25.54
N GLN A 78 -0.15 -31.00 24.42
CA GLN A 78 0.82 -31.27 23.36
C GLN A 78 2.14 -30.50 23.57
N LEU A 79 3.20 -30.97 22.91
CA LEU A 79 4.53 -30.34 22.97
C LEU A 79 4.47 -28.88 22.45
N VAL A 80 5.12 -28.00 23.21
CA VAL A 80 5.39 -26.62 22.78
C VAL A 80 6.53 -26.66 21.76
N VAL A 81 6.28 -26.18 20.58
CA VAL A 81 7.32 -26.01 19.53
C VAL A 81 7.62 -24.53 19.34
N GLN A 82 8.90 -24.22 19.14
CA GLN A 82 9.32 -22.87 18.82
C GLN A 82 9.37 -22.72 17.29
N LEU A 83 8.61 -21.75 16.79
CA LEU A 83 8.53 -21.41 15.37
C LEU A 83 9.04 -19.99 15.15
N THR A 84 9.40 -19.66 13.91
CA THR A 84 9.74 -18.29 13.51
C THR A 84 9.12 -17.92 12.18
N CYS A 85 9.08 -16.62 11.89
CA CYS A 85 8.63 -16.13 10.59
C CYS A 85 9.76 -16.17 9.57
N THR A 86 9.58 -16.92 8.48
CA THR A 86 10.48 -16.93 7.32
C THR A 86 10.17 -15.84 6.32
N ARG A 87 9.09 -15.08 6.53
CA ARG A 87 8.63 -13.97 5.70
C ARG A 87 8.46 -12.73 6.56
N LEU A 88 8.42 -11.54 5.96
CA LEU A 88 8.18 -10.29 6.68
C LEU A 88 6.84 -10.37 7.42
N PRO A 89 6.85 -10.29 8.77
CA PRO A 89 5.61 -10.43 9.52
C PRO A 89 4.77 -9.17 9.43
N GLN A 90 3.46 -9.37 9.34
CA GLN A 90 2.49 -8.27 9.45
C GLN A 90 2.59 -7.62 10.83
N ARG A 91 2.42 -6.29 10.91
CA ARG A 91 2.53 -5.47 12.13
C ARG A 91 3.94 -5.31 12.69
N PHE A 92 4.98 -5.82 12.03
CA PHE A 92 6.33 -5.38 12.32
C PHE A 92 6.51 -3.94 11.81
N LYS A 93 6.96 -3.02 12.67
CA LYS A 93 6.97 -1.58 12.35
C LYS A 93 7.77 -1.22 11.10
N ASN A 94 8.83 -1.96 10.80
CA ASN A 94 9.70 -1.71 9.66
C ASN A 94 9.28 -2.50 8.39
N SER A 95 8.29 -3.41 8.46
CA SER A 95 7.88 -4.20 7.29
C SER A 95 7.45 -3.36 6.09
N PRO A 96 6.69 -2.26 6.23
CA PRO A 96 6.33 -1.44 5.07
C PRO A 96 7.53 -0.84 4.36
N THR A 97 8.50 -0.31 5.12
CA THR A 97 9.74 0.29 4.55
C THR A 97 10.58 -0.77 3.85
N LEU A 98 10.86 -1.89 4.52
CA LEU A 98 11.66 -2.98 3.95
C LEU A 98 11.03 -3.58 2.69
N PHE A 99 9.70 -3.76 2.70
CA PHE A 99 8.98 -4.26 1.53
C PHE A 99 9.01 -3.25 0.38
N ASN A 100 8.77 -1.97 0.68
CA ASN A 100 8.78 -0.90 -0.32
C ASN A 100 10.15 -0.80 -1.02
N GLU A 101 11.25 -0.89 -0.28
CA GLU A 101 12.61 -0.88 -0.82
C GLU A 101 12.90 -2.11 -1.68
N ALA A 102 12.51 -3.30 -1.21
CA ALA A 102 12.71 -4.54 -1.96
C ALA A 102 11.97 -4.50 -3.30
N LEU A 103 10.69 -4.17 -3.28
CA LEU A 103 9.86 -4.09 -4.48
C LEU A 103 10.36 -2.99 -5.45
N SER A 104 10.75 -1.82 -4.93
CA SER A 104 11.29 -0.74 -5.77
C SER A 104 12.58 -1.15 -6.48
N LYS A 105 13.47 -1.88 -5.79
CA LYS A 105 14.69 -2.45 -6.36
C LYS A 105 14.39 -3.49 -7.44
N ASP A 106 13.43 -4.36 -7.18
CA ASP A 106 13.03 -5.42 -8.09
C ASP A 106 12.39 -4.85 -9.37
N LEU A 107 11.63 -3.77 -9.24
CA LEU A 107 10.95 -3.10 -10.36
C LEU A 107 11.81 -2.06 -11.10
N TYR A 108 13.03 -1.79 -10.63
CA TYR A 108 13.91 -0.81 -11.28
C TYR A 108 14.15 -1.10 -12.76
N LYS A 109 14.45 -2.36 -13.12
CA LYS A 109 14.68 -2.78 -14.51
C LYS A 109 13.40 -2.65 -15.37
N TYR A 110 12.23 -2.87 -14.77
CA TYR A 110 10.95 -2.68 -15.44
C TYR A 110 10.74 -1.21 -15.79
N GLN A 111 10.93 -0.29 -14.85
CA GLN A 111 10.77 1.15 -15.08
C GLN A 111 11.72 1.66 -16.18
N THR A 112 12.94 1.13 -16.23
CA THR A 112 13.91 1.52 -17.28
C THR A 112 13.47 1.05 -18.67
N ARG A 113 12.74 -0.07 -18.78
CA ARG A 113 12.22 -0.60 -20.05
C ARG A 113 10.97 0.11 -20.56
N HIS A 114 10.26 0.78 -19.66
CA HIS A 114 8.97 1.42 -19.97
C HIS A 114 8.99 2.93 -19.63
N PRO A 115 9.84 3.73 -20.33
CA PRO A 115 9.90 5.17 -20.10
C PRO A 115 8.63 5.92 -20.55
N GLU A 116 7.76 5.28 -21.35
CA GLU A 116 6.51 5.83 -21.85
C GLU A 116 5.37 5.85 -20.82
N VAL A 117 5.57 5.19 -19.67
CA VAL A 117 4.61 5.18 -18.56
C VAL A 117 5.31 5.57 -17.27
N ILE A 118 4.55 6.11 -16.32
CA ILE A 118 5.03 6.28 -14.95
C ILE A 118 4.48 5.15 -14.06
N LEU A 119 5.36 4.56 -13.24
CA LEU A 119 4.97 3.59 -12.22
C LEU A 119 5.06 4.27 -10.85
N LEU A 120 3.93 4.37 -10.17
CA LEU A 120 3.84 4.83 -8.79
C LEU A 120 3.68 3.64 -7.87
N GLN A 121 4.50 3.61 -6.81
CA GLN A 121 4.50 2.56 -5.81
C GLN A 121 4.22 3.14 -4.43
N TYR A 122 3.22 2.60 -3.77
CA TYR A 122 2.92 2.88 -2.37
C TYR A 122 2.77 1.56 -1.61
N VAL A 123 3.85 1.10 -1.02
CA VAL A 123 3.96 -0.22 -0.36
C VAL A 123 3.51 -1.34 -1.30
N ASP A 124 2.30 -1.84 -1.13
CA ASP A 124 1.67 -2.94 -1.89
C ASP A 124 0.69 -2.47 -2.98
N ASP A 125 0.40 -1.17 -3.02
CA ASP A 125 -0.43 -0.56 -4.05
C ASP A 125 0.44 0.00 -5.18
N LEU A 126 0.22 -0.46 -6.40
CA LEU A 126 0.91 -0.01 -7.61
C LEU A 126 -0.07 0.70 -8.54
N MET A 127 0.38 1.79 -9.17
CA MET A 127 -0.35 2.44 -10.26
C MET A 127 0.57 2.72 -11.43
N LEU A 128 0.18 2.27 -12.62
CA LEU A 128 0.73 2.71 -13.89
C LEU A 128 -0.11 3.84 -14.45
N ALA A 129 0.54 4.83 -15.05
CA ALA A 129 -0.14 5.86 -15.81
C ALA A 129 0.58 6.07 -17.15
N GLY A 130 -0.20 6.09 -18.22
CA GLY A 130 0.25 6.28 -19.60
C GLY A 130 -0.57 7.33 -20.34
N THR A 131 -0.02 7.84 -21.44
CA THR A 131 -0.68 8.82 -22.30
C THR A 131 -1.67 8.18 -23.26
N THR A 132 -1.46 6.90 -23.62
CA THR A 132 -2.34 6.14 -24.52
C THR A 132 -2.76 4.82 -23.89
N GLU A 133 -3.88 4.26 -24.35
CA GLU A 133 -4.39 2.97 -23.91
C GLU A 133 -3.41 1.84 -24.23
N GLU A 134 -2.86 1.86 -25.43
CA GLU A 134 -1.94 0.82 -25.91
C GLU A 134 -0.66 0.79 -25.08
N ALA A 135 -0.07 1.96 -24.78
CA ALA A 135 1.12 2.05 -23.94
C ALA A 135 0.84 1.54 -22.52
N CYS A 136 -0.28 1.96 -21.90
CA CYS A 136 -0.69 1.54 -20.58
C CYS A 136 -0.95 0.02 -20.54
N SER A 137 -1.68 -0.53 -21.51
CA SER A 137 -2.02 -1.95 -21.59
C SER A 137 -0.79 -2.84 -21.79
N ARG A 138 0.11 -2.47 -22.72
CA ARG A 138 1.38 -3.18 -22.96
C ARG A 138 2.26 -3.19 -21.72
N ALA A 139 2.46 -2.03 -21.11
CA ALA A 139 3.24 -1.90 -19.88
C ALA A 139 2.60 -2.69 -18.72
N THR A 140 1.27 -2.71 -18.61
CA THR A 140 0.56 -3.51 -17.61
C THR A 140 0.83 -5.01 -17.79
N SER A 141 0.77 -5.52 -19.01
CA SER A 141 1.03 -6.93 -19.29
C SER A 141 2.45 -7.34 -18.90
N ASP A 142 3.46 -6.53 -19.24
CA ASP A 142 4.85 -6.76 -18.85
C ASP A 142 5.06 -6.62 -17.33
N LEU A 143 4.37 -5.67 -16.69
CA LEU A 143 4.41 -5.54 -15.22
C LEU A 143 3.88 -6.79 -14.53
N LEU A 144 2.73 -7.29 -14.95
CA LEU A 144 2.13 -8.50 -14.37
C LEU A 144 3.03 -9.73 -14.58
N GLN A 145 3.65 -9.88 -15.75
CA GLN A 145 4.61 -10.95 -16.01
C GLN A 145 5.86 -10.80 -15.15
N THR A 146 6.41 -9.59 -15.03
CA THR A 146 7.57 -9.27 -14.18
C THR A 146 7.28 -9.60 -12.72
N LEU A 147 6.15 -9.13 -12.19
CA LEU A 147 5.70 -9.43 -10.82
C LEU A 147 5.57 -10.94 -10.60
N GLY A 148 4.93 -11.66 -11.52
CA GLY A 148 4.78 -13.12 -11.44
C GLY A 148 6.13 -13.84 -11.40
N THR A 149 7.09 -13.44 -12.25
CA THR A 149 8.45 -14.00 -12.28
C THR A 149 9.20 -13.76 -10.95
N LEU A 150 8.96 -12.62 -10.32
CA LEU A 150 9.54 -12.24 -9.02
C LEU A 150 8.81 -12.87 -7.83
N GLY A 151 7.70 -13.57 -8.05
CA GLY A 151 6.90 -14.21 -7.01
C GLY A 151 5.90 -13.29 -6.30
N TYR A 152 5.62 -12.12 -6.86
CA TYR A 152 4.54 -11.24 -6.40
C TYR A 152 3.22 -11.59 -7.09
N HIS A 153 2.11 -11.45 -6.39
CA HIS A 153 0.79 -11.77 -6.92
C HIS A 153 -0.14 -10.58 -6.82
N ALA A 154 -0.70 -10.14 -7.94
CA ALA A 154 -1.75 -9.13 -7.95
C ALA A 154 -3.12 -9.71 -7.56
N SER A 155 -3.93 -8.94 -6.86
CA SER A 155 -5.29 -9.30 -6.46
C SER A 155 -6.27 -9.12 -7.62
N ALA A 156 -6.72 -10.20 -8.25
CA ALA A 156 -7.66 -10.13 -9.36
C ALA A 156 -8.99 -9.41 -9.04
N LYS A 157 -9.39 -9.37 -7.75
CA LYS A 157 -10.65 -8.73 -7.32
C LYS A 157 -10.60 -7.21 -7.29
N LYS A 158 -9.40 -6.63 -7.15
CA LYS A 158 -9.20 -5.18 -6.97
C LYS A 158 -8.49 -4.52 -8.14
N VAL A 159 -8.10 -5.30 -9.12
CA VAL A 159 -7.37 -4.79 -10.27
C VAL A 159 -8.26 -3.89 -11.13
N GLN A 160 -7.71 -2.76 -11.56
CA GLN A 160 -8.32 -1.83 -12.52
C GLN A 160 -7.31 -1.70 -13.67
N ILE A 161 -7.62 -2.18 -14.86
CA ILE A 161 -6.68 -2.25 -15.99
C ILE A 161 -7.10 -1.29 -17.09
N SER A 162 -6.15 -0.45 -17.54
CA SER A 162 -6.26 0.46 -18.69
C SER A 162 -7.57 1.24 -18.69
N GLN A 163 -7.84 1.96 -17.60
CA GLN A 163 -9.03 2.79 -17.43
C GLN A 163 -8.66 4.27 -17.44
N GLN A 164 -9.56 5.12 -17.96
CA GLN A 164 -9.38 6.58 -17.92
C GLN A 164 -9.64 7.19 -16.55
N GLU A 165 -10.31 6.45 -15.68
CA GLU A 165 -10.62 6.83 -14.32
C GLU A 165 -10.42 5.63 -13.40
N VAL A 166 -9.61 5.79 -12.34
CA VAL A 166 -9.31 4.75 -11.35
C VAL A 166 -9.42 5.29 -9.93
N THR A 167 -9.54 4.38 -8.98
CA THR A 167 -9.41 4.71 -7.56
C THR A 167 -8.06 4.21 -7.06
N TYR A 168 -7.22 5.11 -6.53
CA TYR A 168 -5.90 4.80 -5.99
C TYR A 168 -5.66 5.59 -4.70
N LEU A 169 -5.20 4.91 -3.65
CA LEU A 169 -4.94 5.49 -2.31
C LEU A 169 -6.13 6.33 -1.76
N GLY A 170 -7.35 5.90 -2.08
CA GLY A 170 -8.56 6.60 -1.63
C GLY A 170 -8.96 7.81 -2.48
N TYR A 171 -8.21 8.14 -3.52
CA TYR A 171 -8.54 9.21 -4.47
C TYR A 171 -9.04 8.65 -5.79
N LYS A 172 -9.94 9.38 -6.40
CA LYS A 172 -10.35 9.18 -7.77
C LYS A 172 -9.37 9.92 -8.68
N ILE A 173 -8.69 9.21 -9.57
CA ILE A 173 -7.68 9.76 -10.49
C ILE A 173 -8.27 9.81 -11.89
N ARG A 174 -8.20 10.98 -12.53
CA ARG A 174 -8.64 11.20 -13.91
C ARG A 174 -7.87 12.39 -14.50
N GLN A 175 -7.35 12.28 -15.71
CA GLN A 175 -6.63 13.34 -16.43
C GLN A 175 -5.50 13.98 -15.59
N GLY A 176 -4.67 13.16 -14.96
CA GLY A 176 -3.61 13.62 -14.06
C GLY A 176 -4.08 14.30 -12.77
N GLN A 177 -5.39 14.44 -12.58
CA GLN A 177 -5.98 15.10 -11.43
C GLN A 177 -6.51 14.09 -10.41
N ARG A 178 -6.60 14.51 -9.16
CA ARG A 178 -7.10 13.72 -8.04
C ARG A 178 -8.35 14.36 -7.46
N TRP A 179 -9.36 13.53 -7.24
CA TRP A 179 -10.65 13.93 -6.71
C TRP A 179 -10.99 13.12 -5.46
N LEU A 180 -11.74 13.71 -4.56
CA LEU A 180 -12.27 12.98 -3.41
C LEU A 180 -13.26 11.92 -3.89
N THR A 181 -13.12 10.71 -3.38
CA THR A 181 -14.13 9.66 -3.59
C THR A 181 -15.43 10.03 -2.87
N GLN A 182 -16.54 9.45 -3.30
CA GLN A 182 -17.82 9.67 -2.67
C GLN A 182 -17.81 9.27 -1.19
N ALA A 183 -17.18 8.14 -0.87
CA ALA A 183 -17.01 7.67 0.50
C ALA A 183 -16.24 8.68 1.39
N MET A 184 -15.19 9.32 0.84
CA MET A 184 -14.47 10.38 1.57
C MET A 184 -15.35 11.61 1.81
N LYS A 185 -16.11 12.02 0.79
CA LYS A 185 -17.07 13.15 0.91
C LYS A 185 -18.10 12.87 2.00
N GLU A 186 -18.70 11.68 2.00
CA GLU A 186 -19.65 11.27 3.02
C GLU A 186 -19.05 11.24 4.42
N THR A 187 -17.83 10.73 4.56
CA THR A 187 -17.10 10.74 5.84
C THR A 187 -16.87 12.16 6.35
N ILE A 188 -16.50 13.10 5.47
CA ILE A 188 -16.29 14.51 5.83
C ILE A 188 -17.60 15.15 6.27
N LEU A 189 -18.69 14.89 5.55
CA LEU A 189 -20.01 15.43 5.88
C LEU A 189 -20.59 14.90 7.20
N GLN A 190 -20.14 13.72 7.63
CA GLN A 190 -20.54 13.12 8.91
C GLN A 190 -19.75 13.62 10.11
N ILE A 191 -18.70 14.45 9.91
CA ILE A 191 -17.92 15.01 11.03
C ILE A 191 -18.81 15.96 11.83
N PRO A 192 -19.06 15.68 13.12
CA PRO A 192 -19.89 16.54 13.95
C PRO A 192 -19.22 17.90 14.18
N GLU A 193 -20.03 18.91 14.45
CA GLU A 193 -19.53 20.24 14.84
C GLU A 193 -18.60 20.14 16.06
N PRO A 194 -17.36 20.66 15.98
CA PRO A 194 -16.41 20.54 17.07
C PRO A 194 -16.81 21.42 18.25
N LYS A 195 -16.94 20.82 19.44
CA LYS A 195 -17.34 21.51 20.69
C LYS A 195 -16.17 21.67 21.66
N THR A 196 -15.02 21.06 21.43
CA THR A 196 -13.86 21.12 22.31
C THR A 196 -12.60 21.51 21.52
N PRO A 197 -11.57 22.11 22.17
CA PRO A 197 -10.30 22.45 21.51
C PRO A 197 -9.62 21.25 20.87
N ARG A 198 -9.80 20.04 21.41
CA ARG A 198 -9.30 18.78 20.82
C ARG A 198 -10.03 18.47 19.54
N GLN A 199 -11.37 18.51 19.54
CA GLN A 199 -12.18 18.26 18.35
C GLN A 199 -11.93 19.28 17.25
N VAL A 200 -11.68 20.56 17.60
CA VAL A 200 -11.27 21.59 16.64
C VAL A 200 -9.95 21.20 15.96
N ARG A 201 -8.95 20.73 16.70
CA ARG A 201 -7.67 20.28 16.12
C ARG A 201 -7.86 19.06 15.20
N GLU A 202 -8.69 18.11 15.60
CA GLU A 202 -9.03 16.92 14.79
C GLU A 202 -9.74 17.34 13.49
N PHE A 203 -10.71 18.26 13.60
CA PHE A 203 -11.42 18.84 12.45
C PHE A 203 -10.46 19.58 11.51
N LEU A 204 -9.63 20.48 12.04
CA LEU A 204 -8.64 21.22 11.24
C LEU A 204 -7.63 20.29 10.57
N GLY A 205 -7.23 19.19 11.22
CA GLY A 205 -6.39 18.14 10.61
C GLY A 205 -7.06 17.51 9.38
N THR A 206 -8.34 17.20 9.48
CA THR A 206 -9.13 16.63 8.37
C THR A 206 -9.32 17.65 7.24
N VAL A 207 -9.65 18.89 7.57
CA VAL A 207 -9.82 19.99 6.60
C VAL A 207 -8.49 20.27 5.89
N ARG A 208 -7.37 20.27 6.61
CA ARG A 208 -6.04 20.42 6.01
C ARG A 208 -5.70 19.33 5.01
N TYR A 209 -6.13 18.10 5.26
CA TYR A 209 -6.01 17.02 4.30
C TYR A 209 -6.83 17.28 3.02
N CYS A 210 -7.99 17.91 3.18
CA CYS A 210 -8.91 18.22 2.07
C CYS A 210 -8.66 19.59 1.42
N ARG A 211 -7.70 20.38 1.91
CA ARG A 211 -7.48 21.79 1.50
C ARG A 211 -7.34 22.01 -0.02
N LEU A 212 -6.88 21.01 -0.77
CA LEU A 212 -6.75 21.11 -2.20
C LEU A 212 -8.07 21.23 -2.97
N TRP A 213 -9.15 20.79 -2.34
CA TRP A 213 -10.50 20.78 -2.93
C TRP A 213 -11.42 21.83 -2.31
N ILE A 214 -10.91 22.60 -1.35
CA ILE A 214 -11.68 23.65 -0.66
C ILE A 214 -11.02 24.99 -0.98
N MET A 215 -11.67 25.76 -1.84
CA MET A 215 -11.18 27.11 -2.17
C MET A 215 -11.19 28.00 -0.91
N GLY A 216 -10.13 28.80 -0.73
CA GLY A 216 -10.02 29.76 0.36
C GLY A 216 -9.46 29.23 1.68
N ILE A 217 -9.01 27.96 1.73
CA ILE A 217 -8.24 27.42 2.86
C ILE A 217 -6.76 27.42 2.49
N CYS A 218 -6.04 28.44 2.97
CA CYS A 218 -4.58 28.55 2.86
C CYS A 218 -3.86 27.88 4.04
#